data_3e5f4728608d45b51a478fdf9b9d8047
#
_entry.id   3e5f4728608d45b51a478fdf9b9d8047
#
_cell.length_a   1.000
_cell.length_b   1.000
_cell.length_c   1.000
_cell.angle_alpha   90.00
_cell.angle_beta   90.00
_cell.angle_gamma   90.00
#
_symmetry.space_group_name_H-M   'P 1'
#
loop_
_entity.id
_entity.type
_entity.pdbx_description
1 polymer ?
#
loop_
_entity_poly.entity_id
_entity_poly.type
_entity_poly.pdbx_seq_one_letter_code
_entity_poly.pdbx_strand_id
1 'polypeptide(L)'
;SRGFIIYGDKGTLVNYGNDDYKVFDADNKLVSEVKSSVTADGTNAVSANGNLDFLHFENFAESVRGNATVNSPVSEGHRSVLLCHLANIAQRTGRTLHCDPRNGHILNDAASMKLWKREYEKGWEPKI
;
A
#
# COMPACT_ATOMS: atom_id res chain seq x y z
N SER A 1 -0.76 -1.81 18.91
CA SER A 1 -1.07 -0.97 17.72
C SER A 1 0.18 -0.90 16.84
N ARG A 2 -0.02 -0.84 15.54
CA ARG A 2 1.06 -0.74 14.54
C ARG A 2 1.06 0.69 14.03
N GLY A 3 1.86 1.55 14.63
CA GLY A 3 2.07 2.90 14.14
C GLY A 3 3.32 3.00 13.27
N PHE A 4 3.50 4.15 12.65
CA PHE A 4 4.70 4.50 11.89
C PHE A 4 5.05 5.97 12.08
N ILE A 5 6.30 6.31 11.82
CA ILE A 5 6.80 7.68 11.84
C ILE A 5 7.49 7.93 10.50
N ILE A 6 7.16 9.06 9.88
CA ILE A 6 7.82 9.53 8.66
C ILE A 6 8.59 10.80 9.01
N TYR A 7 9.91 10.76 8.83
CA TYR A 7 10.79 11.93 9.00
C TYR A 7 11.03 12.58 7.64
N GLY A 8 10.72 13.85 7.53
CA GLY A 8 10.96 14.67 6.35
C GLY A 8 11.87 15.85 6.68
N ASP A 9 12.34 16.53 5.65
CA ASP A 9 13.17 17.75 5.75
C ASP A 9 12.46 18.95 6.37
N LYS A 10 11.13 18.96 6.36
CA LYS A 10 10.29 20.06 6.89
C LYS A 10 9.53 19.69 8.15
N GLY A 11 9.68 18.47 8.66
CA GLY A 11 8.98 18.02 9.86
C GLY A 11 8.76 16.54 9.91
N THR A 12 7.95 16.11 10.87
CA THR A 12 7.71 14.69 11.17
C THR A 12 6.22 14.40 11.21
N LEU A 13 5.80 13.32 10.57
CA LEU A 13 4.45 12.76 10.68
C LEU A 13 4.50 11.53 11.58
N VAL A 14 3.64 11.49 12.59
CA VAL A 14 3.48 10.36 13.52
C VAL A 14 2.07 9.81 13.40
N ASN A 15 1.95 8.54 13.01
CA ASN A 15 0.71 7.78 13.06
C ASN A 15 0.77 6.78 14.21
N TYR A 16 -0.30 6.67 14.98
CA TYR A 16 -0.36 5.83 16.19
C TYR A 16 -0.98 4.45 15.94
N GLY A 17 -1.18 4.07 14.68
CA GLY A 17 -1.67 2.75 14.31
C GLY A 17 -3.18 2.65 14.12
N ASN A 18 -3.84 3.78 14.06
CA ASN A 18 -5.23 4.00 13.68
C ASN A 18 -5.27 5.11 12.62
N ASP A 19 -6.42 5.75 12.43
CA ASP A 19 -6.58 6.86 11.49
C ASP A 19 -6.04 8.18 12.04
N ASP A 20 -5.61 8.20 13.31
CA ASP A 20 -5.06 9.39 13.96
C ASP A 20 -3.62 9.62 13.52
N TYR A 21 -3.31 10.86 13.19
CA TYR A 21 -1.92 11.25 12.99
C TYR A 21 -1.66 12.68 13.45
N LYS A 22 -0.39 12.95 13.76
CA LYS A 22 0.10 14.26 14.11
C LYS A 22 1.24 14.67 13.19
N VAL A 23 1.29 15.93 12.86
CA VAL A 23 2.38 16.54 12.08
C VAL A 23 3.08 17.55 12.94
N PHE A 24 4.39 17.45 13.02
CA PHE A 24 5.28 18.36 13.73
C PHE A 24 6.19 19.06 12.72
N ASP A 25 6.56 20.31 12.98
CA ASP A 25 7.56 21.02 12.19
C ASP A 25 9.00 20.57 12.55
N ALA A 26 10.00 21.25 11.94
CA ALA A 26 11.41 20.96 12.19
C ALA A 26 11.85 21.26 13.63
N ASP A 27 11.14 22.14 14.33
CA ASP A 27 11.38 22.50 15.73
C ASP A 27 10.59 21.61 16.70
N ASN A 28 9.98 20.53 16.19
CA ASN A 28 9.17 19.56 16.94
C ASN A 28 7.90 20.18 17.55
N LYS A 29 7.39 21.28 16.98
CA LYS A 29 6.15 21.92 17.37
C LYS A 29 4.99 21.29 16.60
N LEU A 30 3.88 20.99 17.27
CA LEU A 30 2.68 20.46 16.65
C LEU A 30 2.07 21.47 15.65
N VAL A 31 1.99 21.08 14.39
CA VAL A 31 1.42 21.89 13.30
C VAL A 31 0.00 21.46 12.98
N SER A 32 -0.25 20.15 13.00
CA SER A 32 -1.55 19.59 12.67
C SER A 32 -1.81 18.30 13.43
N GLU A 33 -3.05 18.10 13.83
CA GLU A 33 -3.54 16.85 14.39
C GLU A 33 -4.82 16.46 13.68
N VAL A 34 -4.88 15.22 13.20
CA VAL A 34 -6.09 14.62 12.66
C VAL A 34 -6.49 13.48 13.59
N LYS A 35 -7.72 13.56 14.08
CA LYS A 35 -8.34 12.50 14.88
C LYS A 35 -9.35 11.77 14.02
N SER A 36 -9.40 10.44 14.16
CA SER A 36 -10.41 9.64 13.52
C SER A 36 -11.80 10.18 13.89
N SER A 37 -12.62 10.42 12.88
CA SER A 37 -14.03 10.79 13.06
C SER A 37 -14.89 9.60 13.51
N VAL A 38 -14.28 8.43 13.59
CA VAL A 38 -14.94 7.18 13.96
C VAL A 38 -14.95 7.04 15.46
N THR A 39 -15.96 7.60 16.08
CA THR A 39 -16.37 7.20 17.44
C THR A 39 -16.89 5.78 17.36
N ALA A 40 -16.26 4.87 18.12
CA ALA A 40 -16.85 3.56 18.38
C ALA A 40 -18.21 3.80 19.06
N ASP A 41 -19.28 3.72 18.27
CA ASP A 41 -20.61 3.61 18.85
C ASP A 41 -20.69 2.27 19.56
N GLY A 42 -20.92 2.32 20.88
CA GLY A 42 -20.78 1.17 21.79
C GLY A 42 -21.77 0.02 21.55
N THR A 43 -22.52 0.03 20.45
CA THR A 43 -23.47 -1.01 20.05
C THR A 43 -22.98 -1.95 18.97
N ASN A 44 -21.93 -1.58 18.24
CA ASN A 44 -21.29 -2.47 17.27
C ASN A 44 -19.82 -2.65 17.62
N ALA A 45 -19.48 -3.81 18.17
CA ALA A 45 -18.11 -4.24 18.50
C ALA A 45 -17.23 -4.45 17.25
N VAL A 46 -17.37 -3.58 16.25
CA VAL A 46 -16.47 -3.49 15.12
C VAL A 46 -15.31 -2.62 15.59
N SER A 47 -14.13 -3.22 15.69
CA SER A 47 -12.90 -2.50 16.05
C SER A 47 -12.72 -1.28 15.14
N ALA A 48 -11.93 -0.29 15.55
CA ALA A 48 -11.55 0.85 14.68
C ALA A 48 -11.06 0.39 13.30
N ASN A 49 -10.42 -0.77 13.21
CA ASN A 49 -10.02 -1.41 11.95
C ASN A 49 -11.22 -1.84 11.09
N GLY A 50 -12.33 -2.31 11.68
CA GLY A 50 -13.50 -2.76 10.92
C GLY A 50 -14.23 -1.63 10.20
N ASN A 51 -14.08 -0.40 10.67
CA ASN A 51 -14.67 0.74 9.99
C ASN A 51 -13.85 1.20 8.77
N LEU A 52 -12.53 1.06 8.80
CA LEU A 52 -11.69 1.29 7.61
C LEU A 52 -12.05 0.32 6.49
N ASP A 53 -12.27 -0.94 6.83
CA ASP A 53 -12.70 -1.95 5.85
C ASP A 53 -14.08 -1.58 5.27
N PHE A 54 -15.02 -1.15 6.12
CA PHE A 54 -16.33 -0.69 5.65
C PHE A 54 -16.22 0.49 4.67
N LEU A 55 -15.48 1.53 5.03
CA LEU A 55 -15.26 2.71 4.16
C LEU A 55 -14.58 2.33 2.85
N HIS A 56 -13.66 1.36 2.89
CA HIS A 56 -13.01 0.87 1.69
C HIS A 56 -13.98 0.12 0.76
N PHE A 57 -14.81 -0.77 1.30
CA PHE A 57 -15.83 -1.46 0.53
C PHE A 57 -16.92 -0.52 0.02
N GLU A 58 -17.33 0.46 0.83
CA GLU A 58 -18.27 1.50 0.40
C GLU A 58 -17.72 2.30 -0.78
N ASN A 59 -16.47 2.78 -0.69
CA ASN A 59 -15.81 3.47 -1.81
C ASN A 59 -15.74 2.60 -3.06
N PHE A 60 -15.42 1.32 -2.92
CA PHE A 60 -15.41 0.39 -4.05
C PHE A 60 -16.81 0.25 -4.67
N ALA A 61 -17.84 0.02 -3.85
CA ALA A 61 -19.22 -0.11 -4.33
C ALA A 61 -19.72 1.15 -5.03
N GLU A 62 -19.45 2.33 -4.45
CA GLU A 62 -19.83 3.61 -5.05
C GLU A 62 -19.05 3.90 -6.34
N SER A 63 -17.79 3.46 -6.43
CA SER A 63 -17.00 3.56 -7.65
C SER A 63 -17.56 2.67 -8.77
N VAL A 64 -18.01 1.46 -8.45
CA VAL A 64 -18.70 0.57 -9.42
C VAL A 64 -20.00 1.18 -9.93
N ARG A 65 -20.73 1.93 -9.08
CA ARG A 65 -21.94 2.66 -9.45
C ARG A 65 -21.66 3.94 -10.22
N GLY A 66 -20.42 4.38 -10.32
CA GLY A 66 -20.03 5.64 -10.97
C GLY A 66 -20.19 6.89 -10.11
N ASN A 67 -20.47 6.74 -8.83
CA ASN A 67 -20.70 7.84 -7.88
C ASN A 67 -19.41 8.33 -7.20
N ALA A 68 -18.34 7.56 -7.24
CA ALA A 68 -17.07 7.89 -6.60
C ALA A 68 -15.86 7.48 -7.46
N THR A 69 -14.70 8.04 -7.14
CA THR A 69 -13.41 7.57 -7.67
C THR A 69 -12.81 6.55 -6.69
N VAL A 70 -12.20 5.50 -7.23
CA VAL A 70 -11.52 4.48 -6.43
C VAL A 70 -10.35 5.10 -5.68
N ASN A 71 -10.34 5.01 -4.35
CA ASN A 71 -9.26 5.51 -3.50
C ASN A 71 -7.98 4.67 -3.60
N SER A 72 -8.12 3.38 -3.88
CA SER A 72 -6.99 2.44 -4.02
C SER A 72 -7.07 1.70 -5.36
N PRO A 73 -6.70 2.37 -6.47
CA PRO A 73 -6.73 1.73 -7.78
C PRO A 73 -5.71 0.59 -7.86
N VAL A 74 -6.02 -0.43 -8.65
CA VAL A 74 -5.18 -1.63 -8.81
C VAL A 74 -3.75 -1.30 -9.25
N SER A 75 -3.55 -0.20 -9.98
CA SER A 75 -2.23 0.29 -10.38
C SER A 75 -1.34 0.65 -9.19
N GLU A 76 -1.88 1.25 -8.14
CA GLU A 76 -1.14 1.55 -6.91
C GLU A 76 -0.88 0.28 -6.09
N GLY A 77 -1.86 -0.61 -6.01
CA GLY A 77 -1.70 -1.93 -5.41
C GLY A 77 -0.61 -2.74 -6.11
N HIS A 78 -0.59 -2.71 -7.45
CA HIS A 78 0.46 -3.36 -8.25
C HIS A 78 1.85 -2.82 -7.91
N ARG A 79 2.04 -1.51 -7.84
CA ARG A 79 3.34 -0.89 -7.50
C ARG A 79 3.82 -1.30 -6.12
N SER A 80 2.93 -1.31 -5.14
CA SER A 80 3.25 -1.70 -3.76
C SER A 80 3.66 -3.17 -3.66
N VAL A 81 2.91 -4.06 -4.31
CA VAL A 81 3.19 -5.50 -4.31
C VAL A 81 4.46 -5.82 -5.12
N LEU A 82 4.72 -5.07 -6.19
CA LEU A 82 5.90 -5.23 -7.02
C LEU A 82 7.20 -5.08 -6.24
N LEU A 83 7.28 -4.11 -5.32
CA LEU A 83 8.46 -3.94 -4.45
C LEU A 83 8.71 -5.19 -3.60
N CYS A 84 7.67 -5.79 -3.04
CA CYS A 84 7.77 -7.02 -2.28
C CYS A 84 8.25 -8.19 -3.15
N HIS A 85 7.74 -8.31 -4.37
CA HIS A 85 8.17 -9.35 -5.31
C HIS A 85 9.63 -9.19 -5.72
N LEU A 86 10.06 -7.98 -6.06
CA LEU A 86 11.47 -7.70 -6.42
C LEU A 86 12.41 -8.01 -5.25
N ALA A 87 12.03 -7.65 -4.02
CA ALA A 87 12.80 -7.99 -2.83
C ALA A 87 12.93 -9.51 -2.64
N ASN A 88 11.85 -10.26 -2.83
CA ASN A 88 11.88 -11.72 -2.79
C ASN A 88 12.75 -12.34 -3.89
N ILE A 89 12.71 -11.79 -5.10
CA ILE A 89 13.56 -12.27 -6.22
C ILE A 89 15.03 -11.98 -5.91
N ALA A 90 15.35 -10.77 -5.45
CA ALA A 90 16.71 -10.40 -5.05
C ALA A 90 17.26 -11.32 -3.96
N GLN A 91 16.46 -11.56 -2.93
CA GLN A 91 16.82 -12.46 -1.83
C GLN A 91 17.05 -13.90 -2.30
N ARG A 92 16.16 -14.44 -3.15
CA ARG A 92 16.27 -15.82 -3.68
C ARG A 92 17.45 -16.02 -4.61
N THR A 93 17.77 -14.99 -5.41
CA THR A 93 18.88 -15.07 -6.37
C THR A 93 20.22 -14.64 -5.79
N GLY A 94 20.22 -13.98 -4.61
CA GLY A 94 21.42 -13.39 -4.00
C GLY A 94 22.02 -12.25 -4.85
N ARG A 95 21.21 -11.57 -5.66
CA ARG A 95 21.67 -10.58 -6.64
C ARG A 95 21.06 -9.20 -6.40
N THR A 96 21.79 -8.16 -6.75
CA THR A 96 21.24 -6.83 -6.94
C THR A 96 20.45 -6.81 -8.26
N LEU A 97 19.20 -6.41 -8.22
CA LEU A 97 18.34 -6.32 -9.39
C LEU A 97 18.36 -4.90 -9.95
N HIS A 98 18.62 -4.77 -11.24
CA HIS A 98 18.45 -3.53 -11.99
C HIS A 98 17.10 -3.59 -12.71
N CYS A 99 16.20 -2.69 -12.39
CA CYS A 99 14.84 -2.72 -12.89
C CYS A 99 14.51 -1.49 -13.75
N ASP A 100 13.67 -1.67 -14.76
CA ASP A 100 13.09 -0.56 -15.51
C ASP A 100 12.13 0.22 -14.58
N PRO A 101 12.35 1.51 -14.32
CA PRO A 101 11.53 2.28 -13.41
C PRO A 101 10.07 2.46 -13.85
N ARG A 102 9.78 2.22 -15.14
CA ARG A 102 8.43 2.39 -15.70
C ARG A 102 7.51 1.19 -15.43
N ASN A 103 8.08 -0.01 -15.43
CA ASN A 103 7.31 -1.25 -15.34
C ASN A 103 7.89 -2.27 -14.34
N GLY A 104 9.05 -2.00 -13.76
CA GLY A 104 9.74 -2.84 -12.81
C GLY A 104 10.40 -4.10 -13.39
N HIS A 105 10.41 -4.29 -14.72
CA HIS A 105 11.05 -5.46 -15.33
C HIS A 105 12.54 -5.48 -15.03
N ILE A 106 13.04 -6.67 -14.68
CA ILE A 106 14.45 -6.88 -14.38
C ILE A 106 15.27 -6.84 -15.68
N LEU A 107 16.26 -5.97 -15.72
CA LEU A 107 17.10 -5.73 -16.88
C LEU A 107 18.34 -6.61 -16.85
N ASN A 108 18.72 -7.16 -18.01
CA ASN A 108 19.97 -7.89 -18.22
C ASN A 108 20.21 -9.10 -17.28
N ASP A 109 19.16 -9.66 -16.68
CA ASP A 109 19.21 -10.87 -15.84
C ASP A 109 18.04 -11.81 -16.17
N ALA A 110 18.23 -12.65 -17.19
CA ALA A 110 17.21 -13.61 -17.62
C ALA A 110 16.88 -14.67 -16.57
N ALA A 111 17.82 -14.99 -15.68
CA ALA A 111 17.60 -15.97 -14.62
C ALA A 111 16.66 -15.41 -13.54
N SER A 112 16.90 -14.18 -13.10
CA SER A 112 16.00 -13.49 -12.17
C SER A 112 14.64 -13.17 -12.81
N MET A 113 14.64 -12.84 -14.11
CA MET A 113 13.40 -12.54 -14.84
C MET A 113 12.45 -13.74 -14.97
N LYS A 114 12.94 -14.98 -14.92
CA LYS A 114 12.08 -16.18 -14.86
C LYS A 114 11.18 -16.21 -13.62
N LEU A 115 11.61 -15.56 -12.52
CA LEU A 115 10.84 -15.48 -11.29
C LEU A 115 9.80 -14.34 -11.29
N TRP A 116 9.79 -13.50 -12.33
CA TRP A 116 8.87 -12.36 -12.45
C TRP A 116 7.41 -12.79 -12.53
N LYS A 117 7.14 -13.88 -13.22
CA LYS A 117 5.79 -14.45 -13.35
C LYS A 117 5.82 -15.93 -12.97
N ARG A 118 4.66 -16.41 -12.55
CA ARG A 118 4.48 -17.83 -12.31
C ARG A 118 4.41 -18.61 -13.62
N GLU A 119 4.80 -19.87 -13.58
CA GLU A 119 4.52 -20.81 -14.65
C GLU A 119 3.06 -21.27 -14.53
N TYR A 120 2.36 -21.28 -15.64
CA TYR A 120 0.97 -21.73 -15.73
C TYR A 120 0.92 -23.07 -16.44
N GLU A 121 -0.04 -23.89 -16.05
CA GLU A 121 -0.40 -25.06 -16.84
C GLU A 121 -0.87 -24.61 -18.22
N LYS A 122 -0.62 -25.47 -19.22
CA LYS A 122 -0.96 -25.16 -20.63
C LYS A 122 -2.45 -24.82 -20.77
N GLY A 123 -2.73 -23.65 -21.28
CA GLY A 123 -4.08 -23.12 -21.49
C GLY A 123 -4.66 -22.32 -20.32
N TRP A 124 -3.90 -22.14 -19.23
CA TRP A 124 -4.31 -21.35 -18.07
C TRP A 124 -3.61 -19.98 -18.00
N GLU A 125 -2.76 -19.66 -18.97
CA GLU A 125 -2.14 -18.35 -19.02
C GLU A 125 -3.20 -17.26 -19.24
N PRO A 126 -3.15 -16.14 -18.48
CA PRO A 126 -3.99 -14.99 -18.72
C PRO A 126 -3.79 -14.47 -20.16
N LYS A 127 -4.86 -14.33 -20.90
CA LYS A 127 -4.85 -13.65 -22.20
C LYS A 127 -5.08 -12.18 -21.93
N ILE A 128 -4.00 -11.40 -21.95
CA ILE A 128 -4.01 -9.93 -21.75
C ILE A 128 -3.90 -9.27 -23.11
#